data_5ef507bb155d2f46148fb6fa0814b839
#
_entry.id   5ef507bb155d2f46148fb6fa0814b839
#
_cell.length_a   1.000
_cell.length_b   1.000
_cell.length_c   1.000
_cell.angle_alpha   90.00
_cell.angle_beta   90.00
_cell.angle_gamma   90.00
#
_symmetry.space_group_name_H-M   'P 1'
#
loop_
_entity.id
_entity.type
_entity.pdbx_description
1 polymer ?
#
loop_
_entity_poly.entity_id
_entity_poly.type
_entity_poly.pdbx_seq_one_letter_code
_entity_poly.pdbx_strand_id
1 'polypeptide(L)'
;MPVLYLIQERLPDAGLSLAFRPSSLWTGQWWPGLLTSMFVHGGWAHVGMNAVAALAFGPPVARLMGGPKGVAGFLLFYIVCGVVATAGYGLIHPDSYDSLVGASGAVFGLMGAALRLLGRRDRHLGSLGDRRFLLSGAVIMGVNAVAGLVGLAPGMEGAEVAWEAHAFGFVCGALLIGPWTRVFGSRREPFASPPDLRDPDL
;
A
#
# COMPACT_ATOMS: atom_id res chain seq x y z
N MET A 1 1.22 2.57 -13.10
CA MET A 1 -0.20 2.17 -13.16
C MET A 1 -0.87 2.50 -14.50
N PRO A 2 -0.92 3.76 -15.02
CA PRO A 2 -1.62 4.05 -16.29
C PRO A 2 -1.16 3.21 -17.48
N VAL A 3 0.18 3.05 -17.66
CA VAL A 3 0.73 2.24 -18.76
C VAL A 3 0.29 0.76 -18.68
N LEU A 4 0.26 0.21 -17.47
CA LEU A 4 -0.20 -1.18 -17.28
C LEU A 4 -1.68 -1.31 -17.60
N TYR A 5 -2.50 -0.32 -17.29
CA TYR A 5 -3.91 -0.33 -17.61
C TYR A 5 -4.15 -0.24 -19.14
N LEU A 6 -3.39 0.58 -19.88
CA LEU A 6 -3.43 0.59 -21.35
C LEU A 6 -3.05 -0.77 -21.97
N ILE A 7 -2.15 -1.51 -21.33
CA ILE A 7 -1.83 -2.87 -21.76
C ILE A 7 -2.98 -3.82 -21.41
N GLN A 8 -3.55 -3.69 -20.21
CA GLN A 8 -4.69 -4.47 -19.75
C GLN A 8 -5.89 -4.38 -20.69
N GLU A 9 -6.22 -3.17 -21.17
CA GLU A 9 -7.34 -2.96 -22.11
C GLU A 9 -7.18 -3.70 -23.44
N ARG A 10 -5.95 -4.15 -23.76
CA ARG A 10 -5.65 -4.94 -24.97
C ARG A 10 -5.69 -6.45 -24.74
N LEU A 11 -5.84 -6.90 -23.50
CA LEU A 11 -5.99 -8.33 -23.22
C LEU A 11 -7.39 -8.81 -23.59
N PRO A 12 -7.54 -10.07 -24.05
CA PRO A 12 -8.84 -10.60 -24.51
C PRO A 12 -9.98 -10.50 -23.51
N ASP A 13 -9.66 -10.62 -22.20
CA ASP A 13 -10.62 -10.59 -21.09
C ASP A 13 -10.46 -9.32 -20.23
N ALA A 14 -9.82 -8.27 -20.77
CA ALA A 14 -9.47 -7.06 -20.03
C ALA A 14 -8.72 -7.35 -18.71
N GLY A 15 -7.95 -8.45 -18.68
CA GLY A 15 -7.13 -8.84 -17.54
C GLY A 15 -7.87 -9.55 -16.42
N LEU A 16 -9.13 -9.91 -16.56
CA LEU A 16 -9.91 -10.58 -15.51
C LEU A 16 -9.36 -11.97 -15.11
N SER A 17 -8.63 -12.64 -16.00
CA SER A 17 -7.90 -13.88 -15.68
C SER A 17 -6.78 -13.67 -14.65
N LEU A 18 -6.27 -12.45 -14.50
CA LEU A 18 -5.24 -12.07 -13.53
C LEU A 18 -5.81 -11.61 -12.19
N ALA A 19 -7.13 -11.46 -12.09
CA ALA A 19 -7.82 -11.10 -10.86
C ALA A 19 -7.67 -12.20 -9.80
N PHE A 20 -7.75 -11.80 -8.54
CA PHE A 20 -7.84 -12.75 -7.44
C PHE A 20 -9.30 -13.10 -7.15
N ARG A 21 -9.57 -14.36 -6.92
CA ARG A 21 -10.86 -14.86 -6.43
C ARG A 21 -10.65 -15.53 -5.08
N PRO A 22 -11.34 -15.11 -4.01
CA PRO A 22 -11.15 -15.63 -2.65
C PRO A 22 -11.21 -17.15 -2.57
N SER A 23 -12.19 -17.78 -3.23
CA SER A 23 -12.33 -19.24 -3.30
C SER A 23 -11.08 -19.96 -3.82
N SER A 24 -10.22 -19.30 -4.59
CA SER A 24 -8.99 -19.88 -5.12
C SER A 24 -7.95 -20.23 -4.06
N LEU A 25 -7.99 -19.58 -2.89
CA LEU A 25 -7.13 -19.94 -1.75
C LEU A 25 -7.40 -21.36 -1.24
N TRP A 26 -8.65 -21.77 -1.31
CA TRP A 26 -9.14 -23.02 -0.72
C TRP A 26 -9.20 -24.17 -1.74
N THR A 27 -9.44 -23.82 -3.01
CA THR A 27 -9.51 -24.80 -4.11
C THR A 27 -8.16 -25.07 -4.77
N GLY A 28 -7.11 -24.30 -4.39
CA GLY A 28 -5.76 -24.41 -4.97
C GLY A 28 -5.67 -23.96 -6.43
N GLN A 29 -6.69 -23.27 -6.93
CA GLN A 29 -6.72 -22.82 -8.30
C GLN A 29 -5.87 -21.57 -8.53
N TRP A 30 -5.86 -20.68 -9.11
CA TRP A 30 -5.11 -19.50 -9.47
C TRP A 30 -4.46 -18.73 -8.29
N TRP A 31 -3.49 -19.31 -7.61
CA TRP A 31 -2.69 -18.66 -6.57
C TRP A 31 -1.94 -17.39 -7.03
N PRO A 32 -1.44 -17.27 -8.28
CA PRO A 32 -0.81 -16.05 -8.75
C PRO A 32 -1.71 -14.81 -8.61
N GLY A 33 -3.03 -14.96 -8.58
CA GLY A 33 -3.98 -13.88 -8.34
C GLY A 33 -3.71 -13.06 -7.08
N LEU A 34 -3.08 -13.66 -6.04
CA LEU A 34 -2.64 -12.92 -4.85
C LEU A 34 -1.72 -11.73 -5.19
N LEU A 35 -0.90 -11.86 -6.23
CA LEU A 35 0.02 -10.85 -6.69
C LEU A 35 -0.48 -10.14 -7.94
N THR A 36 -0.98 -10.89 -8.93
CA THR A 36 -1.30 -10.35 -10.25
C THR A 36 -2.48 -9.40 -10.22
N SER A 37 -3.44 -9.60 -9.30
CA SER A 37 -4.58 -8.71 -9.10
C SER A 37 -4.18 -7.25 -8.83
N MET A 38 -3.00 -7.01 -8.23
CA MET A 38 -2.48 -5.67 -7.97
C MET A 38 -2.20 -4.85 -9.24
N PHE A 39 -2.02 -5.52 -10.38
CA PHE A 39 -1.72 -4.90 -11.67
C PHE A 39 -2.96 -4.69 -12.54
N VAL A 40 -4.10 -5.26 -12.15
CA VAL A 40 -5.39 -5.14 -12.83
C VAL A 40 -6.23 -4.05 -12.16
N HIS A 41 -6.98 -3.28 -12.96
CA HIS A 41 -7.84 -2.21 -12.45
C HIS A 41 -9.19 -2.23 -13.17
N GLY A 42 -10.25 -1.84 -12.45
CA GLY A 42 -11.61 -1.86 -12.97
C GLY A 42 -11.98 -0.66 -13.85
N GLY A 43 -11.07 0.34 -14.02
CA GLY A 43 -11.34 1.52 -14.85
C GLY A 43 -10.35 2.65 -14.59
N TRP A 44 -10.37 3.68 -15.45
CA TRP A 44 -9.47 4.84 -15.37
C TRP A 44 -9.57 5.61 -14.06
N ALA A 45 -10.77 5.76 -13.49
CA ALA A 45 -10.95 6.41 -12.19
C ALA A 45 -10.24 5.62 -11.09
N HIS A 46 -10.35 4.29 -11.10
CA HIS A 46 -9.67 3.39 -10.16
C HIS A 46 -8.14 3.49 -10.28
N VAL A 47 -7.62 3.49 -11.52
CA VAL A 47 -6.19 3.73 -11.79
C VAL A 47 -5.75 5.09 -11.25
N GLY A 48 -6.51 6.14 -11.54
CA GLY A 48 -6.23 7.51 -11.13
C GLY A 48 -6.16 7.66 -9.61
N MET A 49 -7.14 7.13 -8.90
CA MET A 49 -7.18 7.16 -7.43
C MET A 49 -5.98 6.44 -6.82
N ASN A 50 -5.66 5.22 -7.31
CA ASN A 50 -4.49 4.48 -6.84
C ASN A 50 -3.18 5.22 -7.14
N ALA A 51 -3.03 5.82 -8.32
CA ALA A 51 -1.83 6.56 -8.69
C ALA A 51 -1.64 7.80 -7.83
N VAL A 52 -2.70 8.60 -7.64
CA VAL A 52 -2.66 9.81 -6.79
C VAL A 52 -2.32 9.45 -5.35
N ALA A 53 -2.96 8.43 -4.79
CA ALA A 53 -2.68 7.98 -3.43
C ALA A 53 -1.26 7.41 -3.29
N ALA A 54 -0.77 6.63 -4.27
CA ALA A 54 0.61 6.16 -4.28
C ALA A 54 1.63 7.31 -4.36
N LEU A 55 1.34 8.38 -5.12
CA LEU A 55 2.18 9.58 -5.19
C LEU A 55 2.14 10.38 -3.89
N ALA A 56 1.02 10.41 -3.18
CA ALA A 56 0.90 11.11 -1.92
C ALA A 56 1.63 10.39 -0.77
N PHE A 57 1.46 9.07 -0.66
CA PHE A 57 1.94 8.28 0.48
C PHE A 57 3.24 7.50 0.20
N GLY A 58 3.58 7.26 -1.06
CA GLY A 58 4.81 6.54 -1.44
C GLY A 58 6.09 7.30 -1.09
N PRO A 59 6.25 8.58 -1.47
CA PRO A 59 7.49 9.31 -1.24
C PRO A 59 7.91 9.41 0.24
N PRO A 60 7.02 9.68 1.22
CA PRO A 60 7.38 9.63 2.63
C PRO A 60 7.96 8.29 3.06
N VAL A 61 7.36 7.19 2.61
CA VAL A 61 7.80 5.82 2.93
C VAL A 61 9.12 5.50 2.22
N ALA A 62 9.24 5.83 0.94
CA ALA A 62 10.46 5.61 0.17
C ALA A 62 11.67 6.33 0.77
N ARG A 63 11.49 7.53 1.34
CA ARG A 63 12.57 8.28 2.00
C ARG A 63 13.09 7.63 3.28
N LEU A 64 12.36 6.69 3.88
CA LEU A 64 12.84 5.89 5.02
C LEU A 64 13.82 4.81 4.59
N MET A 65 13.75 4.42 3.33
CA MET A 65 14.56 3.37 2.72
C MET A 65 15.65 4.05 1.88
N GLY A 66 16.88 3.68 2.09
CA GLY A 66 18.00 4.36 1.43
C GLY A 66 19.09 3.41 0.97
N GLY A 67 20.07 4.00 0.27
CA GLY A 67 21.18 3.25 -0.29
C GLY A 67 20.77 2.31 -1.43
N PRO A 68 21.67 1.42 -1.88
CA PRO A 68 21.43 0.52 -3.02
C PRO A 68 20.25 -0.43 -2.84
N LYS A 69 19.90 -0.75 -1.60
CA LYS A 69 18.77 -1.63 -1.25
C LYS A 69 17.44 -0.90 -1.08
N GLY A 70 17.42 0.44 -1.11
CA GLY A 70 16.23 1.23 -0.79
C GLY A 70 15.10 1.03 -1.79
N VAL A 71 15.40 1.01 -3.08
CA VAL A 71 14.39 0.78 -4.13
C VAL A 71 13.78 -0.62 -4.01
N ALA A 72 14.63 -1.64 -3.86
CA ALA A 72 14.17 -3.01 -3.66
C ALA A 72 13.33 -3.14 -2.39
N GLY A 73 13.77 -2.52 -1.29
CA GLY A 73 13.04 -2.48 -0.04
C GLY A 73 11.65 -1.84 -0.19
N PHE A 74 11.55 -0.72 -0.91
CA PHE A 74 10.26 -0.06 -1.18
C PHE A 74 9.33 -0.93 -2.02
N LEU A 75 9.83 -1.51 -3.11
CA LEU A 75 9.03 -2.36 -3.99
C LEU A 75 8.55 -3.63 -3.26
N LEU A 76 9.42 -4.28 -2.50
CA LEU A 76 9.06 -5.44 -1.69
C LEU A 76 8.04 -5.08 -0.62
N PHE A 77 8.20 -3.94 0.06
CA PHE A 77 7.21 -3.45 1.03
C PHE A 77 5.83 -3.28 0.40
N TYR A 78 5.78 -2.65 -0.76
CA TYR A 78 4.56 -2.43 -1.53
C TYR A 78 3.89 -3.77 -1.89
N ILE A 79 4.67 -4.73 -2.43
CA ILE A 79 4.19 -6.05 -2.81
C ILE A 79 3.66 -6.81 -1.58
N VAL A 80 4.40 -6.83 -0.48
CA VAL A 80 3.99 -7.54 0.74
C VAL A 80 2.70 -6.98 1.28
N CYS A 81 2.55 -5.66 1.36
CA CYS A 81 1.30 -5.04 1.80
C CYS A 81 0.12 -5.42 0.90
N GLY A 82 0.31 -5.46 -0.42
CA GLY A 82 -0.73 -5.85 -1.37
C GLY A 82 -1.11 -7.33 -1.25
N VAL A 83 -0.12 -8.21 -1.17
CA VAL A 83 -0.38 -9.66 -1.01
C VAL A 83 -1.10 -9.95 0.32
N VAL A 84 -0.68 -9.30 1.42
CA VAL A 84 -1.36 -9.45 2.72
C VAL A 84 -2.80 -8.91 2.65
N ALA A 85 -3.03 -7.80 1.97
CA ALA A 85 -4.37 -7.25 1.75
C ALA A 85 -5.27 -8.23 1.01
N THR A 86 -4.79 -8.76 -0.12
CA THR A 86 -5.51 -9.71 -0.96
C THR A 86 -5.76 -11.02 -0.22
N ALA A 87 -4.74 -11.56 0.47
CA ALA A 87 -4.86 -12.79 1.25
C ALA A 87 -5.84 -12.62 2.42
N GLY A 88 -5.76 -11.49 3.15
CA GLY A 88 -6.66 -11.17 4.25
C GLY A 88 -8.12 -11.12 3.80
N TYR A 89 -8.39 -10.49 2.66
CA TYR A 89 -9.71 -10.48 2.05
C TYR A 89 -10.19 -11.91 1.71
N GLY A 90 -9.32 -12.72 1.09
CA GLY A 90 -9.64 -14.10 0.76
C GLY A 90 -9.94 -14.98 1.97
N LEU A 91 -9.29 -14.71 3.12
CA LEU A 91 -9.51 -15.46 4.36
C LEU A 91 -10.89 -15.19 4.97
N ILE A 92 -11.43 -13.97 4.84
CA ILE A 92 -12.73 -13.60 5.42
C ILE A 92 -13.89 -13.78 4.45
N HIS A 93 -13.60 -14.02 3.16
CA HIS A 93 -14.61 -14.29 2.11
C HIS A 93 -14.34 -15.64 1.42
N PRO A 94 -14.23 -16.78 2.14
CA PRO A 94 -13.72 -18.04 1.59
C PRO A 94 -14.52 -18.58 0.42
N ASP A 95 -15.81 -18.31 0.37
CA ASP A 95 -16.75 -18.84 -0.64
C ASP A 95 -17.01 -17.85 -1.78
N SER A 96 -16.40 -16.65 -1.77
CA SER A 96 -16.63 -15.66 -2.83
C SER A 96 -15.86 -16.03 -4.10
N TYR A 97 -16.55 -15.90 -5.22
CA TYR A 97 -16.02 -16.01 -6.58
C TYR A 97 -15.83 -14.65 -7.23
N ASP A 98 -16.12 -13.56 -6.52
CA ASP A 98 -15.96 -12.20 -7.03
C ASP A 98 -14.50 -11.88 -7.33
N SER A 99 -14.30 -11.13 -8.39
CA SER A 99 -12.95 -10.77 -8.84
C SER A 99 -12.43 -9.56 -8.07
N LEU A 100 -11.44 -9.77 -7.21
CA LEU A 100 -10.70 -8.70 -6.57
C LEU A 100 -9.58 -8.21 -7.48
N VAL A 101 -9.54 -6.91 -7.73
CA VAL A 101 -8.53 -6.24 -8.55
C VAL A 101 -8.11 -4.91 -7.92
N GLY A 102 -6.89 -4.48 -8.18
CA GLY A 102 -6.40 -3.16 -7.83
C GLY A 102 -5.16 -3.17 -6.94
N ALA A 103 -4.37 -2.13 -7.11
CA ALA A 103 -3.19 -1.87 -6.28
C ALA A 103 -3.55 -1.30 -4.90
N SER A 104 -4.82 -1.05 -4.63
CA SER A 104 -5.29 -0.27 -3.49
C SER A 104 -4.90 -0.85 -2.14
N GLY A 105 -4.89 -2.17 -1.97
CA GLY A 105 -4.40 -2.81 -0.74
C GLY A 105 -2.95 -2.44 -0.41
N ALA A 106 -2.06 -2.43 -1.41
CA ALA A 106 -0.69 -1.98 -1.24
C ALA A 106 -0.59 -0.47 -0.98
N VAL A 107 -1.43 0.33 -1.64
CA VAL A 107 -1.51 1.79 -1.43
C VAL A 107 -1.97 2.10 -0.01
N PHE A 108 -2.97 1.39 0.52
CA PHE A 108 -3.37 1.51 1.92
C PHE A 108 -2.24 1.08 2.88
N GLY A 109 -1.41 0.11 2.48
CA GLY A 109 -0.19 -0.22 3.20
C GLY A 109 0.80 0.94 3.27
N LEU A 110 1.04 1.65 2.15
CA LEU A 110 1.83 2.88 2.14
C LEU A 110 1.21 3.96 3.04
N MET A 111 -0.11 4.09 3.03
CA MET A 111 -0.84 5.05 3.85
C MET A 111 -0.67 4.74 5.35
N GLY A 112 -0.84 3.48 5.77
CA GLY A 112 -0.62 3.05 7.14
C GLY A 112 0.81 3.33 7.64
N ALA A 113 1.80 3.07 6.79
CA ALA A 113 3.20 3.39 7.07
C ALA A 113 3.46 4.91 7.15
N ALA A 114 2.93 5.68 6.19
CA ALA A 114 3.14 7.12 6.11
C ALA A 114 2.50 7.87 7.29
N LEU A 115 1.34 7.41 7.78
CA LEU A 115 0.68 8.01 8.94
C LEU A 115 1.54 7.92 10.22
N ARG A 116 2.42 6.95 10.35
CA ARG A 116 3.38 6.88 11.46
C ARG A 116 4.45 7.98 11.40
N LEU A 117 4.56 8.71 10.29
CA LEU A 117 5.44 9.87 10.12
C LEU A 117 4.71 11.20 10.34
N LEU A 118 3.39 11.18 10.53
CA LEU A 118 2.56 12.37 10.58
C LEU A 118 3.00 13.31 11.71
N GLY A 119 3.26 14.57 11.34
CA GLY A 119 3.69 15.61 12.27
C GLY A 119 5.12 15.46 12.79
N ARG A 120 5.94 14.59 12.19
CA ARG A 120 7.35 14.36 12.59
C ARG A 120 8.31 14.88 11.52
N ARG A 121 9.22 15.77 11.92
CA ARG A 121 10.22 16.36 11.02
C ARG A 121 11.50 15.53 10.92
N ASP A 122 11.76 14.68 11.91
CA ASP A 122 13.00 13.94 12.11
C ASP A 122 12.98 12.51 11.52
N ARG A 123 11.95 12.17 10.73
CA ARG A 123 11.73 10.81 10.16
C ARG A 123 11.63 9.69 11.20
N HIS A 124 11.40 10.01 12.47
CA HIS A 124 11.10 9.00 13.47
C HIS A 124 9.68 8.47 13.29
N LEU A 125 9.56 7.16 13.33
CA LEU A 125 8.24 6.51 13.30
C LEU A 125 7.51 6.76 14.62
N GLY A 126 6.30 7.28 14.53
CA GLY A 126 5.39 7.38 15.67
C GLY A 126 5.06 6.02 16.25
N SER A 127 4.70 6.01 17.54
CA SER A 127 4.08 4.84 18.17
C SER A 127 2.74 4.52 17.50
N LEU A 128 2.37 3.25 17.46
CA LEU A 128 1.03 2.82 17.05
C LEU A 128 -0.07 3.35 17.99
N GLY A 129 0.28 3.67 19.25
CA GLY A 129 -0.60 4.34 20.20
C GLY A 129 -0.64 5.86 20.11
N ASP A 130 0.10 6.49 19.16
CA ASP A 130 0.07 7.94 18.99
C ASP A 130 -1.35 8.41 18.59
N ARG A 131 -1.88 9.39 19.31
CA ARG A 131 -3.24 9.89 19.10
C ARG A 131 -3.46 10.38 17.67
N ARG A 132 -2.45 11.01 17.04
CA ARG A 132 -2.56 11.48 15.65
C ARG A 132 -2.68 10.31 14.68
N PHE A 133 -1.86 9.28 14.88
CA PHE A 133 -1.95 8.05 14.08
C PHE A 133 -3.33 7.40 14.23
N LEU A 134 -3.79 7.20 15.48
CA LEU A 134 -5.08 6.55 15.74
C LEU A 134 -6.26 7.33 15.17
N LEU A 135 -6.31 8.65 15.39
CA LEU A 135 -7.41 9.47 14.86
C LEU A 135 -7.40 9.54 13.33
N SER A 136 -6.24 9.77 12.71
CA SER A 136 -6.16 9.80 11.24
C SER A 136 -6.47 8.44 10.63
N GLY A 137 -5.97 7.37 11.22
CA GLY A 137 -6.28 6.01 10.80
C GLY A 137 -7.78 5.70 10.92
N ALA A 138 -8.40 6.06 12.05
CA ALA A 138 -9.83 5.85 12.27
C ALA A 138 -10.68 6.63 11.24
N VAL A 139 -10.33 7.87 10.94
CA VAL A 139 -11.04 8.67 9.92
C VAL A 139 -10.91 8.02 8.54
N ILE A 140 -9.69 7.69 8.12
CA ILE A 140 -9.43 7.10 6.81
C ILE A 140 -10.15 5.76 6.68
N MET A 141 -10.01 4.89 7.67
CA MET A 141 -10.64 3.57 7.64
C MET A 141 -12.17 3.66 7.79
N GLY A 142 -12.67 4.62 8.55
CA GLY A 142 -14.11 4.88 8.66
C GLY A 142 -14.71 5.32 7.32
N VAL A 143 -14.07 6.27 6.64
CA VAL A 143 -14.50 6.70 5.27
C VAL A 143 -14.43 5.53 4.29
N ASN A 144 -13.35 4.74 4.34
CA ASN A 144 -13.19 3.56 3.49
C ASN A 144 -14.30 2.52 3.74
N ALA A 145 -14.59 2.21 5.00
CA ALA A 145 -15.65 1.27 5.36
C ALA A 145 -17.03 1.75 4.92
N VAL A 146 -17.34 3.03 5.15
CA VAL A 146 -18.62 3.64 4.67
C VAL A 146 -18.71 3.55 3.15
N ALA A 147 -17.64 3.91 2.43
CA ALA A 147 -17.63 3.83 0.97
C ALA A 147 -17.89 2.40 0.47
N GLY A 148 -17.26 1.39 1.10
CA GLY A 148 -17.48 -0.02 0.78
C GLY A 148 -18.91 -0.47 1.08
N LEU A 149 -19.43 -0.17 2.27
CA LEU A 149 -20.77 -0.60 2.70
C LEU A 149 -21.92 0.07 1.91
N VAL A 150 -21.69 1.29 1.41
CA VAL A 150 -22.69 2.01 0.59
C VAL A 150 -22.52 1.72 -0.91
N GLY A 151 -21.48 0.95 -1.28
CA GLY A 151 -21.22 0.63 -2.69
C GLY A 151 -20.69 1.81 -3.51
N LEU A 152 -20.06 2.81 -2.85
CA LEU A 152 -19.46 3.95 -3.53
C LEU A 152 -18.09 3.56 -4.10
N ALA A 153 -18.08 3.05 -5.32
CA ALA A 153 -16.87 2.74 -6.09
C ALA A 153 -16.76 3.66 -7.31
N PRO A 154 -16.17 4.86 -7.20
CA PRO A 154 -16.09 5.80 -8.30
C PRO A 154 -15.42 5.17 -9.53
N GLY A 155 -16.13 5.17 -10.67
CA GLY A 155 -15.64 4.61 -11.93
C GLY A 155 -15.64 3.07 -12.01
N MET A 156 -16.36 2.41 -11.13
CA MET A 156 -16.58 0.96 -11.14
C MET A 156 -18.08 0.67 -10.95
N GLU A 157 -18.87 0.95 -11.98
CA GLU A 157 -20.31 0.70 -11.94
C GLU A 157 -20.59 -0.78 -11.66
N GLY A 158 -21.35 -1.06 -10.59
CA GLY A 158 -21.73 -2.41 -10.18
C GLY A 158 -20.65 -3.22 -9.45
N ALA A 159 -19.49 -2.62 -9.12
CA ALA A 159 -18.46 -3.29 -8.31
C ALA A 159 -18.43 -2.72 -6.88
N GLU A 160 -18.24 -3.61 -5.92
CA GLU A 160 -18.08 -3.23 -4.52
C GLU A 160 -16.62 -2.89 -4.21
N VAL A 161 -16.41 -1.91 -3.32
CA VAL A 161 -15.08 -1.63 -2.76
C VAL A 161 -14.78 -2.70 -1.71
N ALA A 162 -13.76 -3.49 -1.94
CA ALA A 162 -13.25 -4.45 -0.96
C ALA A 162 -12.52 -3.70 0.19
N TRP A 163 -13.28 -2.99 1.01
CA TRP A 163 -12.77 -2.13 2.07
C TRP A 163 -11.97 -2.91 3.11
N GLU A 164 -12.26 -4.19 3.30
CA GLU A 164 -11.53 -5.08 4.20
C GLU A 164 -10.11 -5.34 3.69
N ALA A 165 -9.94 -5.52 2.37
CA ALA A 165 -8.60 -5.63 1.79
C ALA A 165 -7.76 -4.38 2.08
N HIS A 166 -8.38 -3.20 2.00
CA HIS A 166 -7.74 -1.94 2.37
C HIS A 166 -7.34 -1.92 3.86
N ALA A 167 -8.20 -2.43 4.74
CA ALA A 167 -7.90 -2.52 6.17
C ALA A 167 -6.71 -3.44 6.45
N PHE A 168 -6.65 -4.62 5.84
CA PHE A 168 -5.50 -5.53 5.97
C PHE A 168 -4.21 -4.88 5.46
N GLY A 169 -4.26 -4.22 4.31
CA GLY A 169 -3.12 -3.51 3.76
C GLY A 169 -2.63 -2.40 4.70
N PHE A 170 -3.53 -1.56 5.18
CA PHE A 170 -3.24 -0.47 6.10
C PHE A 170 -2.56 -0.96 7.39
N VAL A 171 -3.14 -1.96 8.03
CA VAL A 171 -2.59 -2.56 9.26
C VAL A 171 -1.23 -3.19 9.00
N CYS A 172 -1.09 -3.96 7.91
CA CYS A 172 0.20 -4.53 7.51
C CYS A 172 1.27 -3.44 7.37
N GLY A 173 0.99 -2.37 6.62
CA GLY A 173 1.94 -1.29 6.41
C GLY A 173 2.32 -0.56 7.71
N ALA A 174 1.34 -0.28 8.56
CA ALA A 174 1.56 0.37 9.85
C ALA A 174 2.45 -0.47 10.78
N LEU A 175 2.24 -1.78 10.82
CA LEU A 175 3.02 -2.70 11.67
C LEU A 175 4.41 -2.97 11.08
N LEU A 176 4.46 -3.22 9.78
CA LEU A 176 5.66 -3.72 9.11
C LEU A 176 6.73 -2.63 8.94
N ILE A 177 6.38 -1.36 8.78
CA ILE A 177 7.34 -0.30 8.45
C ILE A 177 8.48 -0.18 9.47
N GLY A 178 8.22 -0.40 10.76
CA GLY A 178 9.24 -0.34 11.79
C GLY A 178 10.33 -1.40 11.64
N PRO A 179 10.00 -2.69 11.67
CA PRO A 179 10.96 -3.77 11.35
C PRO A 179 11.59 -3.61 9.98
N TRP A 180 10.84 -3.18 8.97
CA TRP A 180 11.31 -3.03 7.61
C TRP A 180 12.45 -2.04 7.45
N THR A 181 12.33 -0.89 8.12
CA THR A 181 13.38 0.15 8.10
C THR A 181 14.66 -0.27 8.83
N ARG A 182 14.63 -1.28 9.69
CA ARG A 182 15.85 -1.85 10.27
C ARG A 182 16.68 -2.63 9.24
N VAL A 183 16.02 -3.20 8.22
CA VAL A 183 16.67 -4.01 7.17
C VAL A 183 17.02 -3.14 5.95
N PHE A 184 16.11 -2.28 5.52
CA PHE A 184 16.20 -1.51 4.27
C PHE A 184 16.37 -0.01 4.50
N GLY A 185 16.38 0.47 5.73
CA GLY A 185 16.56 1.88 6.05
C GLY A 185 17.97 2.36 5.72
N SER A 186 18.09 3.64 5.35
CA SER A 186 19.40 4.28 5.25
C SER A 186 20.06 4.31 6.62
N ARG A 187 21.32 3.86 6.71
CA ARG A 187 22.14 4.17 7.88
C ARG A 187 22.18 5.69 8.01
N ARG A 188 21.81 6.22 9.16
CA ARG A 188 22.04 7.63 9.46
C ARG A 188 23.53 7.81 9.52
N GLU A 189 24.09 8.55 8.58
CA GLU A 189 25.37 9.20 8.81
C GLU A 189 25.12 10.18 9.95
N PRO A 190 25.89 10.15 11.06
CA PRO A 190 25.84 11.23 12.03
C PRO A 190 26.06 12.52 11.24
N PHE A 191 25.23 13.53 11.48
CA PHE A 191 25.43 14.85 10.90
C PHE A 191 26.88 15.23 11.21
N ALA A 192 27.72 15.32 10.20
CA ALA A 192 29.08 15.83 10.39
C ALA A 192 28.90 17.19 11.06
N SER A 193 29.40 17.33 12.27
CA SER A 193 29.40 18.63 12.96
C SER A 193 29.98 19.65 11.99
N PRO A 194 29.35 20.80 11.81
CA PRO A 194 29.98 21.88 11.02
C PRO A 194 31.43 22.04 11.47
N PRO A 195 32.35 22.22 10.54
CA PRO A 195 33.75 22.47 10.92
C PRO A 195 33.77 23.60 11.96
N ASP A 196 34.49 23.38 13.03
CA ASP A 196 34.64 24.40 14.06
C ASP A 196 35.39 25.55 13.43
N LEU A 197 34.69 26.63 13.07
CA LEU A 197 35.25 27.82 12.47
C LEU A 197 36.24 28.57 13.42
N ARG A 198 36.48 28.05 14.62
CA ARG A 198 37.48 28.52 15.57
C ARG A 198 38.79 27.74 15.51
N ASP A 199 38.88 26.76 14.60
CA ASP A 199 40.11 26.05 14.36
C ASP A 199 41.13 27.03 13.70
N PRO A 200 42.21 27.44 14.38
CA PRO A 200 43.15 28.38 13.83
C PRO A 200 43.98 27.82 12.66
N ASP A 201 43.85 26.54 12.35
CA ASP A 201 44.55 25.84 11.26
C ASP A 201 43.73 25.78 9.97
N LEU A 202 42.54 26.44 9.88
CA LEU A 202 41.76 26.70 8.70
C LEU A 202 41.91 28.14 8.25
#